data_1d09596cd9dad4bd17056afb874aab0c
#
_entry.id   1d09596cd9dad4bd17056afb874aab0c
#
_cell.length_a   1.000
_cell.length_b   1.000
_cell.length_c   1.000
_cell.angle_alpha   90.00
_cell.angle_beta   90.00
_cell.angle_gamma   90.00
#
_symmetry.space_group_name_H-M   'P 1'
#
loop_
_entity.id
_entity.type
_entity.pdbx_description
1 polymer ?
#
loop_
_entity_poly.entity_id
_entity_poly.type
_entity_poly.pdbx_seq_one_letter_code
_entity_poly.pdbx_strand_id
1 'polypeptide(L)'
;TELFQKGHIFCVKPDTKGNLWIGTSQGLFCYNGQTKQIKHFTSANSQLPEGNVYEVSFDSTGKGWIATETGMCIYDPASQSLRSNVFPEGFVNKDKVRTIYEDAEHNLYFIREKGSLFTSTLTMDRFQNRSIFSTLPDNSLMSVIEDNQGWLWVACNDGLLRIKEEGEEYD
;
A
#
# COMPACT_ATOMS: atom_id res chain seq x y z
N THR A 1 7.26 -28.23 4.15
CA THR A 1 6.66 -28.06 2.80
C THR A 1 6.99 -26.65 2.36
N GLU A 2 7.85 -26.50 1.36
CA GLU A 2 8.14 -25.19 0.77
C GLU A 2 6.92 -24.75 -0.04
N LEU A 3 6.23 -23.73 0.43
CA LEU A 3 5.08 -23.15 -0.26
C LEU A 3 5.51 -22.26 -1.43
N PHE A 4 6.75 -21.75 -1.38
CA PHE A 4 7.31 -20.83 -2.38
C PHE A 4 8.74 -21.24 -2.72
N GLN A 5 8.96 -21.68 -3.93
CA GLN A 5 10.30 -21.96 -4.47
C GLN A 5 10.71 -20.80 -5.38
N LYS A 6 11.82 -20.12 -5.05
CA LYS A 6 12.47 -19.07 -5.83
C LYS A 6 11.65 -17.78 -5.98
N GLY A 7 11.80 -16.86 -5.05
CA GLY A 7 11.26 -15.50 -5.14
C GLY A 7 11.54 -14.74 -3.85
N HIS A 8 11.68 -13.42 -3.96
CA HIS A 8 11.76 -12.57 -2.78
C HIS A 8 10.36 -12.34 -2.23
N ILE A 9 10.19 -12.49 -0.91
CA ILE A 9 8.98 -12.13 -0.19
C ILE A 9 9.21 -10.75 0.40
N PHE A 10 8.31 -9.80 0.10
CA PHE A 10 8.40 -8.42 0.57
C PHE A 10 7.47 -8.15 1.75
N CYS A 11 6.27 -8.73 1.74
CA CYS A 11 5.32 -8.58 2.85
C CYS A 11 4.48 -9.83 3.08
N VAL A 12 3.96 -9.97 4.30
CA VAL A 12 2.97 -10.98 4.69
C VAL A 12 1.96 -10.30 5.60
N LYS A 13 0.67 -10.32 5.21
CA LYS A 13 -0.42 -9.68 5.96
C LYS A 13 -1.63 -10.60 6.07
N PRO A 14 -2.27 -10.71 7.23
CA PRO A 14 -3.57 -11.38 7.35
C PRO A 14 -4.69 -10.47 6.85
N ASP A 15 -5.73 -11.06 6.24
CA ASP A 15 -7.01 -10.37 6.08
C ASP A 15 -7.95 -10.64 7.27
N THR A 16 -9.11 -9.99 7.28
CA THR A 16 -10.12 -10.14 8.34
C THR A 16 -10.73 -11.54 8.42
N LYS A 17 -10.56 -12.38 7.39
CA LYS A 17 -11.03 -13.77 7.32
C LYS A 17 -9.94 -14.78 7.74
N GLY A 18 -8.74 -14.29 8.09
CA GLY A 18 -7.60 -15.12 8.50
C GLY A 18 -6.83 -15.76 7.33
N ASN A 19 -7.05 -15.30 6.10
CA ASN A 19 -6.17 -15.67 4.99
C ASN A 19 -4.86 -14.88 5.11
N LEU A 20 -3.75 -15.46 4.66
CA LEU A 20 -2.46 -14.79 4.56
C LEU A 20 -2.22 -14.32 3.13
N TRP A 21 -1.99 -13.02 2.99
CA TRP A 21 -1.62 -12.42 1.73
C TRP A 21 -0.12 -12.16 1.71
N ILE A 22 0.53 -12.56 0.62
CA ILE A 22 1.98 -12.61 0.52
C ILE A 22 2.39 -11.88 -0.75
N GLY A 23 3.04 -10.72 -0.58
CA GLY A 23 3.60 -9.94 -1.68
C GLY A 23 5.00 -10.42 -2.03
N THR A 24 5.22 -10.71 -3.30
CA THR A 24 6.48 -11.32 -3.78
C THR A 24 6.98 -10.71 -5.09
N SER A 25 8.18 -11.10 -5.51
CA SER A 25 8.72 -10.80 -6.83
C SER A 25 8.05 -11.60 -7.98
N GLN A 26 7.15 -12.51 -7.65
CA GLN A 26 6.41 -13.32 -8.63
C GLN A 26 4.91 -13.00 -8.65
N GLY A 27 4.52 -11.90 -8.02
CA GLY A 27 3.13 -11.48 -7.87
C GLY A 27 2.60 -11.64 -6.46
N LEU A 28 1.29 -11.77 -6.33
CA LEU A 28 0.56 -11.79 -5.06
C LEU A 28 -0.03 -13.17 -4.81
N PHE A 29 0.21 -13.71 -3.62
CA PHE A 29 -0.38 -14.98 -3.20
C PHE A 29 -1.36 -14.75 -2.05
N CYS A 30 -2.44 -15.52 -2.06
CA CYS A 30 -3.39 -15.59 -0.95
C CYS A 30 -3.50 -17.05 -0.49
N TYR A 31 -3.06 -17.33 0.73
CA TYR A 31 -3.17 -18.64 1.37
C TYR A 31 -4.36 -18.68 2.31
N ASN A 32 -5.28 -19.59 2.08
CA ASN A 32 -6.40 -19.83 2.98
C ASN A 32 -5.99 -20.87 4.03
N GLY A 33 -5.92 -20.42 5.30
CA GLY A 33 -5.49 -21.27 6.42
C GLY A 33 -6.44 -22.43 6.75
N GLN A 34 -7.71 -22.33 6.40
CA GLN A 34 -8.72 -23.38 6.64
C GLN A 34 -8.68 -24.47 5.56
N THR A 35 -8.77 -24.05 4.30
CA THR A 35 -8.81 -24.98 3.14
C THR A 35 -7.44 -25.43 2.67
N LYS A 36 -6.36 -24.76 3.13
CA LYS A 36 -4.97 -24.96 2.68
C LYS A 36 -4.73 -24.64 1.20
N GLN A 37 -5.69 -23.96 0.56
CA GLN A 37 -5.59 -23.56 -0.84
C GLN A 37 -4.76 -22.28 -0.98
N ILE A 38 -4.05 -22.18 -2.10
CA ILE A 38 -3.30 -21.02 -2.50
C ILE A 38 -3.89 -20.47 -3.80
N LYS A 39 -4.23 -19.17 -3.82
CA LYS A 39 -4.50 -18.42 -5.04
C LYS A 39 -3.26 -17.61 -5.39
N HIS A 40 -2.88 -17.61 -6.66
CA HIS A 40 -1.76 -16.83 -7.19
C HIS A 40 -2.29 -15.82 -8.22
N PHE A 41 -2.07 -14.55 -7.96
CA PHE A 41 -2.45 -13.43 -8.81
C PHE A 41 -1.20 -12.87 -9.49
N THR A 42 -1.30 -12.71 -10.80
CA THR A 42 -0.27 -12.10 -11.67
C THR A 42 -0.94 -11.16 -12.65
N SER A 43 -0.15 -10.35 -13.36
CA SER A 43 -0.66 -9.51 -14.46
C SER A 43 -1.26 -10.32 -15.62
N ALA A 44 -0.88 -11.58 -15.77
CA ALA A 44 -1.39 -12.48 -16.81
C ALA A 44 -2.78 -13.06 -16.49
N ASN A 45 -3.16 -13.18 -15.21
CA ASN A 45 -4.43 -13.82 -14.81
C ASN A 45 -5.36 -12.91 -13.99
N SER A 46 -4.97 -11.67 -13.76
CA SER A 46 -5.72 -10.71 -12.95
C SER A 46 -5.40 -9.27 -13.35
N GLN A 47 -6.03 -8.29 -12.69
CA GLN A 47 -5.68 -6.88 -12.83
C GLN A 47 -4.55 -6.44 -11.87
N LEU A 48 -3.69 -7.35 -11.44
CA LEU A 48 -2.49 -7.00 -10.71
C LEU A 48 -1.53 -6.25 -11.64
N PRO A 49 -1.04 -5.05 -11.30
CA PRO A 49 0.03 -4.40 -12.05
C PRO A 49 1.29 -5.25 -12.10
N GLU A 50 2.09 -5.11 -13.15
CA GLU A 50 3.33 -5.87 -13.33
C GLU A 50 4.38 -5.53 -12.26
N GLY A 51 5.32 -6.47 -12.04
CA GLY A 51 6.46 -6.29 -11.18
C GLY A 51 6.27 -6.83 -9.77
N ASN A 52 7.15 -6.39 -8.88
CA ASN A 52 7.17 -6.82 -7.48
C ASN A 52 5.95 -6.28 -6.71
N VAL A 53 5.42 -7.08 -5.79
CA VAL A 53 4.39 -6.65 -4.84
C VAL A 53 5.07 -6.35 -3.51
N TYR A 54 5.15 -5.06 -3.15
CA TYR A 54 5.91 -4.60 -1.99
C TYR A 54 5.09 -4.58 -0.70
N GLU A 55 3.81 -4.21 -0.78
CA GLU A 55 2.95 -4.08 0.38
C GLU A 55 1.53 -4.56 0.08
N VAL A 56 0.90 -5.12 1.09
CA VAL A 56 -0.53 -5.39 1.15
C VAL A 56 -1.05 -4.82 2.45
N SER A 57 -2.06 -3.97 2.39
CA SER A 57 -2.75 -3.44 3.56
C SER A 57 -4.24 -3.67 3.43
N PHE A 58 -4.92 -3.95 4.55
CA PHE A 58 -6.37 -4.08 4.58
C PHE A 58 -6.94 -2.91 5.36
N ASP A 59 -7.88 -2.18 4.71
CA ASP A 59 -8.58 -1.09 5.37
C ASP A 59 -9.67 -1.60 6.31
N SER A 60 -10.25 -0.69 7.08
CA SER A 60 -11.33 -0.97 8.03
C SER A 60 -12.59 -1.55 7.38
N THR A 61 -12.78 -1.41 6.07
CA THR A 61 -13.87 -2.02 5.30
C THR A 61 -13.54 -3.44 4.82
N GLY A 62 -12.29 -3.87 4.99
CA GLY A 62 -11.77 -5.16 4.54
C GLY A 62 -11.34 -5.21 3.08
N LYS A 63 -11.28 -4.06 2.37
CA LYS A 63 -10.63 -3.99 1.06
C LYS A 63 -9.13 -4.13 1.23
N GLY A 64 -8.51 -4.87 0.33
CA GLY A 64 -7.06 -5.00 0.27
C GLY A 64 -6.44 -3.98 -0.68
N TRP A 65 -5.49 -3.20 -0.21
CA TRP A 65 -4.71 -2.25 -0.99
C TRP A 65 -3.36 -2.88 -1.30
N ILE A 66 -3.03 -3.03 -2.57
CA ILE A 66 -1.84 -3.75 -3.03
C ILE A 66 -0.91 -2.77 -3.74
N ALA A 67 0.28 -2.58 -3.17
CA ALA A 67 1.33 -1.72 -3.70
C ALA A 67 2.32 -2.53 -4.53
N THR A 68 2.56 -2.08 -5.76
CA THR A 68 3.44 -2.76 -6.69
C THR A 68 4.52 -1.84 -7.27
N GLU A 69 5.43 -2.43 -8.03
CA GLU A 69 6.50 -1.71 -8.73
C GLU A 69 5.99 -0.74 -9.80
N THR A 70 4.87 -1.05 -10.43
CA THR A 70 4.32 -0.26 -11.53
C THR A 70 2.96 0.38 -11.20
N GLY A 71 2.62 0.48 -9.93
CA GLY A 71 1.39 1.10 -9.47
C GLY A 71 0.74 0.36 -8.32
N MET A 72 -0.58 0.42 -8.25
CA MET A 72 -1.35 -0.25 -7.21
C MET A 72 -2.69 -0.76 -7.74
N CYS A 73 -3.27 -1.71 -7.01
CA CYS A 73 -4.62 -2.19 -7.25
C CYS A 73 -5.36 -2.44 -5.93
N ILE A 74 -6.66 -2.61 -6.02
CA ILE A 74 -7.54 -2.89 -4.87
C ILE A 74 -8.09 -4.30 -5.00
N TYR A 75 -8.01 -5.08 -3.92
CA TYR A 75 -8.74 -6.31 -3.76
C TYR A 75 -10.11 -6.03 -3.16
N ASP A 76 -11.15 -6.41 -3.88
CA ASP A 76 -12.53 -6.33 -3.41
C ASP A 76 -12.95 -7.69 -2.82
N PRO A 77 -13.21 -7.78 -1.50
CA PRO A 77 -13.57 -9.03 -0.85
C PRO A 77 -14.96 -9.57 -1.25
N ALA A 78 -15.85 -8.73 -1.80
CA ALA A 78 -17.17 -9.13 -2.25
C ALA A 78 -17.09 -9.87 -3.59
N SER A 79 -16.36 -9.32 -4.56
CA SER A 79 -16.17 -9.95 -5.87
C SER A 79 -14.96 -10.91 -5.90
N GLN A 80 -14.14 -10.94 -4.84
CA GLN A 80 -12.89 -11.70 -4.74
C GLN A 80 -11.93 -11.46 -5.92
N SER A 81 -11.91 -10.23 -6.42
CA SER A 81 -11.12 -9.83 -7.60
C SER A 81 -10.25 -8.60 -7.33
N LEU A 82 -9.20 -8.46 -8.12
CA LEU A 82 -8.35 -7.27 -8.14
C LEU A 82 -8.87 -6.26 -9.16
N ARG A 83 -8.78 -4.97 -8.83
CA ARG A 83 -9.16 -3.85 -9.72
C ARG A 83 -8.06 -2.80 -9.72
N SER A 84 -7.53 -2.47 -10.89
CA SER A 84 -6.49 -1.44 -11.06
C SER A 84 -7.02 -0.10 -11.56
N ASN A 85 -8.20 -0.06 -12.18
CA ASN A 85 -8.79 1.12 -12.83
C ASN A 85 -9.79 1.87 -11.92
N VAL A 86 -9.53 1.90 -10.62
CA VAL A 86 -10.45 2.50 -9.62
C VAL A 86 -9.93 3.82 -9.07
N PHE A 87 -8.79 4.31 -9.57
CA PHE A 87 -8.16 5.54 -9.08
C PHE A 87 -8.69 6.76 -9.84
N PRO A 88 -8.88 7.90 -9.15
CA PRO A 88 -9.41 9.10 -9.78
C PRO A 88 -8.48 9.65 -10.87
N GLU A 89 -9.06 10.45 -11.77
CA GLU A 89 -8.32 11.17 -12.80
C GLU A 89 -7.26 12.08 -12.15
N GLY A 90 -6.02 12.04 -12.66
CA GLY A 90 -4.88 12.76 -12.07
C GLY A 90 -4.02 11.90 -11.13
N PHE A 91 -4.52 10.77 -10.65
CA PHE A 91 -3.66 9.78 -10.02
C PHE A 91 -2.96 8.93 -11.10
N VAL A 92 -1.69 9.21 -11.31
CA VAL A 92 -0.89 8.42 -12.25
C VAL A 92 -0.53 7.09 -11.57
N ASN A 93 -1.36 6.07 -11.80
CA ASN A 93 -1.15 4.72 -11.26
C ASN A 93 -0.10 3.96 -12.10
N LYS A 94 1.10 4.52 -12.24
CA LYS A 94 2.22 3.91 -12.97
C LYS A 94 3.55 4.00 -12.23
N ASP A 95 3.55 4.62 -11.05
CA ASP A 95 4.76 4.73 -10.26
C ASP A 95 4.75 3.68 -9.16
N LYS A 96 5.95 3.23 -8.81
CA LYS A 96 6.16 2.31 -7.69
C LYS A 96 5.58 2.87 -6.41
N VAL A 97 4.70 2.11 -5.78
CA VAL A 97 4.17 2.37 -4.45
C VAL A 97 4.88 1.46 -3.46
N ARG A 98 5.35 2.01 -2.35
CA ARG A 98 6.14 1.27 -1.36
C ARG A 98 5.33 0.88 -0.15
N THR A 99 4.47 1.78 0.30
CA THR A 99 3.70 1.57 1.53
C THR A 99 2.31 2.19 1.42
N ILE A 100 1.38 1.61 2.14
CA ILE A 100 -0.01 2.04 2.26
C ILE A 100 -0.36 1.96 3.74
N TYR A 101 -0.92 3.05 4.28
CA TYR A 101 -1.32 3.14 5.68
C TYR A 101 -2.71 3.78 5.79
N GLU A 102 -3.55 3.28 6.69
CA GLU A 102 -4.82 3.88 7.09
C GLU A 102 -4.67 4.43 8.51
N ASP A 103 -4.99 5.72 8.72
CA ASP A 103 -4.98 6.34 10.04
C ASP A 103 -6.27 6.05 10.84
N ALA A 104 -6.35 6.58 12.06
CA ALA A 104 -7.50 6.40 12.94
C ALA A 104 -8.78 7.09 12.43
N GLU A 105 -8.64 8.07 11.54
CA GLU A 105 -9.75 8.83 10.91
C GLU A 105 -10.16 8.24 9.56
N HIS A 106 -9.56 7.10 9.19
CA HIS A 106 -9.81 6.41 7.91
C HIS A 106 -9.29 7.16 6.68
N ASN A 107 -8.26 7.99 6.83
CA ASN A 107 -7.52 8.50 5.69
C ASN A 107 -6.47 7.48 5.27
N LEU A 108 -6.27 7.39 3.96
CA LEU A 108 -5.26 6.52 3.37
C LEU A 108 -4.04 7.33 2.96
N TYR A 109 -2.87 6.83 3.29
CA TYR A 109 -1.58 7.40 2.94
C TYR A 109 -0.84 6.44 2.03
N PHE A 110 -0.30 6.98 0.92
CA PHE A 110 0.45 6.20 -0.07
C PHE A 110 1.82 6.83 -0.26
N ILE A 111 2.87 6.06 0.01
CA ILE A 111 4.23 6.48 -0.29
C ILE A 111 4.63 5.92 -1.65
N ARG A 112 5.02 6.83 -2.54
CA ARG A 112 5.53 6.51 -3.88
C ARG A 112 7.04 6.67 -3.94
N GLU A 113 7.65 5.99 -4.89
CA GLU A 113 9.05 6.22 -5.23
C GLU A 113 9.28 7.71 -5.57
N LYS A 114 10.45 8.23 -5.24
CA LYS A 114 10.79 9.67 -5.33
C LYS A 114 10.16 10.56 -4.27
N GLY A 115 9.74 9.99 -3.15
CA GLY A 115 9.39 10.75 -1.95
C GLY A 115 8.05 11.48 -2.00
N SER A 116 7.12 11.07 -2.84
CA SER A 116 5.78 11.64 -2.87
C SER A 116 4.87 10.92 -1.89
N LEU A 117 4.26 11.67 -0.98
CA LEU A 117 3.19 11.22 -0.11
C LEU A 117 1.84 11.67 -0.67
N PHE A 118 0.95 10.73 -0.90
CA PHE A 118 -0.42 11.00 -1.29
C PHE A 118 -1.37 10.62 -0.17
N THR A 119 -2.42 11.40 -0.01
CA THR A 119 -3.51 11.09 0.90
C THR A 119 -4.82 10.95 0.15
N SER A 120 -5.69 10.09 0.63
CA SER A 120 -7.04 9.90 0.12
C SER A 120 -7.97 9.44 1.23
N THR A 121 -9.27 9.58 1.02
CA THR A 121 -10.29 8.90 1.82
C THR A 121 -10.49 7.46 1.33
N LEU A 122 -11.15 6.61 2.12
CA LEU A 122 -11.50 5.24 1.72
C LEU A 122 -12.42 5.18 0.49
N THR A 123 -13.19 6.25 0.24
CA THR A 123 -14.07 6.37 -0.92
C THR A 123 -13.34 6.84 -2.17
N MET A 124 -12.08 7.27 -2.04
CA MET A 124 -11.25 7.81 -3.12
C MET A 124 -11.83 9.08 -3.78
N ASP A 125 -12.72 9.79 -3.10
CA ASP A 125 -13.34 11.05 -3.58
C ASP A 125 -12.46 12.28 -3.35
N ARG A 126 -11.47 12.18 -2.47
CA ARG A 126 -10.48 13.22 -2.20
C ARG A 126 -9.09 12.63 -2.34
N PHE A 127 -8.41 13.01 -3.38
CA PHE A 127 -7.02 12.63 -3.63
C PHE A 127 -6.14 13.88 -3.56
N GLN A 128 -5.19 13.91 -2.65
CA GLN A 128 -4.28 15.03 -2.49
C GLN A 128 -2.83 14.57 -2.57
N ASN A 129 -2.04 15.26 -3.36
CA ASN A 129 -0.59 15.14 -3.31
C ASN A 129 -0.09 16.08 -2.19
N ARG A 130 0.37 15.48 -1.10
CA ARG A 130 1.04 16.22 -0.03
C ARG A 130 2.49 16.43 -0.43
N SER A 131 2.75 17.49 -1.19
CA SER A 131 4.11 17.88 -1.58
C SER A 131 4.95 18.47 -0.44
N ILE A 132 4.60 18.18 0.80
CA ILE A 132 5.25 18.63 2.03
C ILE A 132 6.76 18.33 2.01
N PHE A 133 7.18 17.39 1.19
CA PHE A 133 8.56 16.92 1.11
C PHE A 133 9.35 17.45 -0.10
N SER A 134 8.83 18.44 -0.81
CA SER A 134 9.55 19.06 -1.95
C SER A 134 10.85 19.76 -1.55
N THR A 135 11.02 20.00 -0.26
CA THR A 135 12.24 20.61 0.31
C THR A 135 13.26 19.59 0.81
N LEU A 136 12.91 18.30 0.85
CA LEU A 136 13.84 17.25 1.27
C LEU A 136 14.65 16.77 0.08
N PRO A 137 15.98 16.92 0.08
CA PRO A 137 16.81 16.44 -1.01
C PRO A 137 16.78 14.91 -1.08
N ASP A 138 16.40 14.37 -2.23
CA ASP A 138 16.48 12.94 -2.62
C ASP A 138 15.98 11.90 -1.59
N ASN A 139 15.11 12.31 -0.66
CA ASN A 139 14.67 11.44 0.42
C ASN A 139 13.61 10.46 -0.05
N SER A 140 14.01 9.22 -0.23
CA SER A 140 13.07 8.13 -0.40
C SER A 140 12.30 7.91 0.89
N LEU A 141 11.03 8.26 0.91
CA LEU A 141 10.12 7.89 1.99
C LEU A 141 9.96 6.36 2.03
N MET A 142 9.99 5.78 3.21
CA MET A 142 9.99 4.33 3.39
C MET A 142 8.72 3.81 4.06
N SER A 143 8.22 4.53 5.05
CA SER A 143 7.05 4.11 5.83
C SER A 143 6.36 5.32 6.46
N VAL A 144 5.07 5.20 6.73
CA VAL A 144 4.27 6.17 7.46
C VAL A 144 3.41 5.45 8.48
N ILE A 145 3.25 6.05 9.64
CA ILE A 145 2.37 5.58 10.73
C ILE A 145 1.88 6.78 11.52
N GLU A 146 0.67 6.69 12.06
CA GLU A 146 0.12 7.66 13.01
C GLU A 146 0.31 7.16 14.44
N ASP A 147 0.72 8.04 15.35
CA ASP A 147 0.75 7.72 16.78
C ASP A 147 -0.62 8.00 17.46
N ASN A 148 -0.74 7.63 18.73
CA ASN A 148 -1.96 7.81 19.51
C ASN A 148 -2.30 9.27 19.86
N GLN A 149 -1.49 10.24 19.43
CA GLN A 149 -1.69 11.68 19.57
C GLN A 149 -2.06 12.36 18.25
N GLY A 150 -2.22 11.59 17.17
CA GLY A 150 -2.53 12.07 15.83
C GLY A 150 -1.34 12.67 15.08
N TRP A 151 -0.10 12.29 15.46
CA TRP A 151 1.09 12.66 14.72
C TRP A 151 1.44 11.61 13.70
N LEU A 152 1.64 12.03 12.45
CA LEU A 152 2.21 11.17 11.42
C LEU A 152 3.73 11.11 11.55
N TRP A 153 4.25 9.92 11.67
CA TRP A 153 5.67 9.63 11.67
C TRP A 153 6.05 9.03 10.33
N VAL A 154 6.97 9.68 9.63
CA VAL A 154 7.40 9.28 8.29
C VAL A 154 8.88 8.93 8.32
N ALA A 155 9.18 7.67 8.10
CA ALA A 155 10.57 7.21 7.96
C ALA A 155 11.10 7.53 6.56
N CYS A 156 12.30 8.09 6.50
CA CYS A 156 13.01 8.37 5.26
C CYS A 156 14.49 7.93 5.36
N ASN A 157 15.22 7.98 4.25
CA ASN A 157 16.61 7.54 4.24
C ASN A 157 17.50 8.30 5.22
N ASP A 158 17.23 9.60 5.43
CA ASP A 158 18.08 10.46 6.24
C ASP A 158 17.53 10.72 7.65
N GLY A 159 16.43 10.04 8.04
CA GLY A 159 15.90 10.19 9.38
C GLY A 159 14.42 9.90 9.52
N LEU A 160 13.82 10.51 10.54
CA LEU A 160 12.43 10.36 10.89
C LEU A 160 11.79 11.75 10.95
N LEU A 161 10.68 11.93 10.26
CA LEU A 161 9.89 13.16 10.27
C LEU A 161 8.64 12.96 11.10
N ARG A 162 8.21 14.00 11.80
CA ARG A 162 6.96 14.05 12.55
C ARG A 162 6.10 15.20 12.04
N ILE A 163 4.87 14.93 11.66
CA ILE A 163 3.96 15.90 11.02
C ILE A 163 2.60 15.86 11.73
N LYS A 164 1.99 17.01 11.94
CA LYS A 164 0.61 17.11 12.39
C LYS A 164 -0.27 17.74 11.30
N GLU A 165 -1.49 17.26 11.11
CA GLU A 165 -2.36 17.72 10.01
C GLU A 165 -2.85 19.18 10.16
N GLU A 166 -2.90 19.71 11.38
CA GLU A 166 -3.30 21.09 11.62
C GLU A 166 -2.09 22.02 11.63
N GLY A 167 -1.71 22.53 10.43
CA GLY A 167 -0.75 23.62 10.24
C GLY A 167 0.70 23.23 10.48
N GLU A 168 1.37 22.92 9.42
CA GLU A 168 2.83 22.96 9.14
C GLU A 168 3.77 23.26 10.35
N GLU A 169 3.77 22.43 11.38
CA GLU A 169 4.87 22.36 12.34
C GLU A 169 5.76 21.14 12.00
N TYR A 170 7.01 21.45 11.63
CA TYR A 170 8.05 20.45 11.36
C TYR A 170 9.09 20.52 12.47
N ASP A 171 9.41 19.40 13.09
CA ASP A 171 10.57 19.19 13.97
C ASP A 171 11.53 18.16 13.37
#